data_386cb1b38ada7a6d58530663862152a9
#
_entry.id   386cb1b38ada7a6d58530663862152a9
#
_cell.length_a   1.000
_cell.length_b   1.000
_cell.length_c   1.000
_cell.angle_alpha   90.00
_cell.angle_beta   90.00
_cell.angle_gamma   90.00
#
_symmetry.space_group_name_H-M   'P 1'
#
loop_
_entity.id
_entity.type
_entity.pdbx_description
1 polymer ?
#
loop_
_entity_poly.entity_id
_entity_poly.type
_entity_poly.pdbx_seq_one_letter_code
_entity_poly.pdbx_strand_id
1 'polypeptide(L)'
;MLFHVVAIGFQPGRSLLEPRTSISAAALAARFPAHTTPGPASWVLNLFKDADHDSMAKACKRSVVLVVLDGWGYRAEREGNAIALAHTPTWDALTARYPRTLLSASGLAVGLPEHQIGNSEVGHLNLGAGRVVMQDLVRIDRAIRDGSFFRNEAFVEACRRAKKSGGTVHLMGLVGKGGVHAMDQHLFALIDLCSQAGVPKIALHALLDGRDTMPRSGLGYVRELLDRASGRAVVASVGGRYYGMDRDKRWDRTEKWYRVAVQGVGPQSTDPLEVIRASYEQNVTDEFVVPTVIVKDATPLAPMRDGDVLICFNYRADRMRQMIRALTEPGFDGFDVSDRPKLHIVTMTSYDRTFEVVVAFPPQSMKNIVAEVVSKAGMTMFKTAETEKYAHVTYFFNGGIETPFKGEDRLLVPSQKVATYDLCPEMSAPGITDVLCDSIETNEHDFTLCNYANGDMVGHTGSLPATITAVETVDRCLERVVKSAERVGARLLITADHGNCEMMIDPETGGPHTAHTTNPVPLIVIDPDGDRALRGGGALCDVGPTVLTMLGVGRPPEMTGVDLREGAHK
;
A
#
# COMPACT_ATOMS: atom_id res chain seq x y z
N MET A 1 9.43 15.80 -2.55
CA MET A 1 9.95 15.99 -1.18
C MET A 1 10.72 14.76 -0.79
N LEU A 2 12.00 14.93 -0.48
CA LEU A 2 12.97 13.86 -0.29
C LEU A 2 12.59 12.89 0.84
N PHE A 3 12.46 11.63 0.51
CA PHE A 3 12.47 10.54 1.48
C PHE A 3 13.92 10.15 1.77
N HIS A 4 14.34 10.31 3.03
CA HIS A 4 15.64 9.81 3.52
C HIS A 4 15.54 8.30 3.67
N VAL A 5 16.32 7.61 2.85
CA VAL A 5 16.64 6.19 3.04
C VAL A 5 17.61 6.09 4.22
N VAL A 6 17.22 5.35 5.25
CA VAL A 6 18.13 5.01 6.36
C VAL A 6 19.03 3.88 5.87
N ALA A 7 20.28 4.21 5.59
CA ALA A 7 21.33 3.25 5.36
C ALA A 7 21.76 2.64 6.71
N ILE A 8 21.54 1.34 6.87
CA ILE A 8 22.14 0.56 7.96
C ILE A 8 23.57 0.20 7.53
N GLY A 9 24.55 0.78 8.20
CA GLY A 9 25.95 0.53 7.97
C GLY A 9 26.34 -0.89 8.41
N PHE A 10 26.90 -1.66 7.48
CA PHE A 10 27.67 -2.88 7.78
C PHE A 10 29.15 -2.52 7.88
N GLN A 11 29.78 -2.82 9.01
CA GLN A 11 31.23 -2.80 9.16
C GLN A 11 31.84 -4.09 8.60
N PRO A 12 33.00 -4.03 7.88
CA PRO A 12 33.68 -5.22 7.39
C PRO A 12 34.65 -5.77 8.43
N GLY A 13 34.54 -7.05 8.71
CA GLY A 13 35.44 -7.78 9.61
C GLY A 13 35.78 -9.18 9.14
N ARG A 14 36.99 -9.32 8.56
CA ARG A 14 37.87 -10.51 8.44
C ARG A 14 37.55 -11.62 7.44
N SER A 15 38.48 -11.65 6.49
CA SER A 15 38.90 -12.74 5.61
C SER A 15 39.21 -14.04 6.35
N LEU A 16 38.92 -15.17 5.68
CA LEU A 16 39.77 -16.37 5.47
C LEU A 16 38.90 -17.50 4.92
N LEU A 17 39.15 -17.92 3.69
CA LEU A 17 39.50 -19.27 3.31
C LEU A 17 39.48 -19.46 1.77
N GLU A 18 40.55 -20.03 1.32
CA GLU A 18 40.95 -20.26 -0.08
C GLU A 18 40.08 -21.28 -0.86
N PRO A 19 40.31 -21.42 -2.19
CA PRO A 19 39.38 -22.08 -3.10
C PRO A 19 39.61 -23.59 -3.20
N ARG A 20 38.56 -24.38 -3.31
CA ARG A 20 38.67 -25.78 -3.71
C ARG A 20 38.13 -26.01 -5.12
N THR A 21 39.08 -26.21 -6.02
CA THR A 21 39.18 -27.13 -7.18
C THR A 21 37.91 -27.48 -7.98
N SER A 22 38.00 -27.05 -9.24
CA SER A 22 37.28 -27.54 -10.41
C SER A 22 37.31 -29.06 -10.55
N ILE A 23 36.17 -29.71 -10.84
CA ILE A 23 36.13 -31.08 -11.38
C ILE A 23 35.68 -30.96 -12.84
N SER A 24 36.58 -31.39 -13.73
CA SER A 24 36.39 -31.43 -15.16
C SER A 24 35.44 -32.56 -15.59
N ALA A 25 34.62 -32.27 -16.60
CA ALA A 25 33.75 -33.22 -17.29
C ALA A 25 34.56 -34.17 -18.23
N ALA A 26 35.25 -35.13 -17.65
CA ALA A 26 35.96 -36.16 -18.46
C ALA A 26 36.18 -37.46 -17.67
N ALA A 27 35.17 -38.08 -17.10
CA ALA A 27 35.30 -39.42 -16.51
C ALA A 27 33.93 -40.11 -16.33
N LEU A 28 33.20 -40.34 -17.43
CA LEU A 28 32.10 -41.33 -17.44
C LEU A 28 31.93 -41.97 -18.84
N ALA A 29 33.00 -42.54 -19.37
CA ALA A 29 32.92 -43.39 -20.53
C ALA A 29 33.89 -44.55 -20.34
N ALA A 30 33.54 -45.59 -19.60
CA ALA A 30 34.10 -46.93 -19.71
C ALA A 30 33.45 -47.86 -18.67
N ARG A 31 32.52 -48.72 -19.14
CA ARG A 31 32.29 -50.10 -18.68
C ARG A 31 30.92 -50.62 -19.07
N PHE A 32 30.80 -51.16 -20.28
CA PHE A 32 29.91 -52.28 -20.56
C PHE A 32 30.60 -53.22 -21.54
N PRO A 33 30.77 -54.54 -21.24
CA PRO A 33 31.17 -55.51 -22.20
C PRO A 33 29.99 -56.03 -23.02
N ALA A 34 30.23 -56.19 -24.32
CA ALA A 34 29.30 -56.79 -25.25
C ALA A 34 29.23 -58.33 -25.02
N HIS A 35 28.00 -58.86 -25.02
CA HIS A 35 27.80 -60.29 -25.39
C HIS A 35 26.56 -60.47 -26.27
N THR A 36 26.71 -61.17 -27.29
CA THR A 36 26.03 -61.68 -28.45
C THR A 36 24.64 -62.32 -28.25
N THR A 37 23.77 -62.02 -29.20
CA THR A 37 22.58 -62.66 -29.86
C THR A 37 22.34 -64.17 -29.73
N PRO A 38 21.14 -64.82 -30.12
CA PRO A 38 19.98 -64.34 -30.90
C PRO A 38 18.58 -64.85 -30.45
N GLY A 39 17.50 -64.12 -30.91
CA GLY A 39 16.10 -64.40 -31.28
C GLY A 39 15.25 -65.54 -30.69
N PRO A 40 13.93 -65.65 -30.92
CA PRO A 40 13.07 -64.85 -31.77
C PRO A 40 11.73 -64.35 -31.09
N ALA A 41 11.08 -63.42 -31.76
CA ALA A 41 9.69 -63.01 -31.75
C ALA A 41 8.66 -63.79 -30.90
N SER A 42 8.32 -63.27 -29.72
CA SER A 42 7.01 -63.49 -29.04
C SER A 42 6.76 -62.59 -27.82
N TRP A 43 7.57 -61.56 -27.58
CA TRP A 43 7.46 -60.66 -26.38
C TRP A 43 6.94 -59.23 -26.69
N VAL A 44 6.42 -58.97 -27.89
CA VAL A 44 6.02 -57.64 -28.36
C VAL A 44 4.56 -57.32 -28.13
N LEU A 45 3.76 -58.24 -27.55
CA LEU A 45 2.30 -58.00 -27.41
C LEU A 45 1.80 -57.75 -25.98
N ASN A 46 2.65 -57.64 -24.98
CA ASN A 46 2.20 -57.34 -23.59
C ASN A 46 2.84 -56.12 -22.94
N LEU A 47 3.56 -55.27 -23.69
CA LEU A 47 4.17 -54.02 -23.19
C LEU A 47 3.33 -52.75 -23.51
N PHE A 48 2.14 -52.92 -24.08
CA PHE A 48 1.27 -51.80 -24.44
C PHE A 48 -0.11 -51.82 -23.72
N LYS A 49 -0.20 -52.48 -22.56
CA LYS A 49 -1.48 -52.49 -21.81
C LYS A 49 -1.48 -51.76 -20.46
N ASP A 50 -0.34 -51.32 -19.93
CA ASP A 50 -0.31 -50.65 -18.62
C ASP A 50 0.40 -49.28 -18.60
N ALA A 51 0.66 -48.66 -19.78
CA ALA A 51 1.38 -47.39 -19.85
C ALA A 51 0.56 -46.20 -20.38
N ASP A 52 -0.75 -46.32 -20.65
CA ASP A 52 -1.48 -45.29 -21.39
C ASP A 52 -2.81 -44.79 -20.76
N HIS A 53 -3.09 -45.11 -19.51
CA HIS A 53 -4.26 -44.47 -18.87
C HIS A 53 -3.95 -43.35 -17.87
N ASP A 54 -2.69 -43.20 -17.43
CA ASP A 54 -2.32 -42.10 -16.52
C ASP A 54 -1.63 -40.92 -17.24
N SER A 55 -1.22 -41.08 -18.51
CA SER A 55 -0.60 -40.01 -19.31
C SER A 55 -1.59 -39.23 -20.16
N MET A 56 -2.82 -39.72 -20.39
CA MET A 56 -3.84 -39.03 -21.16
C MET A 56 -4.82 -38.18 -20.32
N ALA A 57 -4.71 -38.19 -19.00
CA ALA A 57 -5.52 -37.39 -18.09
C ALA A 57 -4.79 -36.24 -17.40
N LYS A 58 -3.56 -35.91 -17.79
CA LYS A 58 -3.07 -34.53 -17.61
C LYS A 58 -3.80 -33.69 -18.66
N ALA A 59 -5.05 -33.30 -18.37
CA ALA A 59 -5.66 -32.14 -19.00
C ALA A 59 -4.58 -31.06 -19.07
N CYS A 60 -4.30 -30.56 -20.27
CA CYS A 60 -3.25 -29.61 -20.54
C CYS A 60 -3.36 -28.48 -19.48
N LYS A 61 -2.47 -28.49 -18.49
CA LYS A 61 -2.46 -27.54 -17.38
C LYS A 61 -2.19 -26.18 -18.01
N ARG A 62 -3.22 -25.33 -18.08
CA ARG A 62 -3.08 -23.99 -18.66
C ARG A 62 -2.70 -23.02 -17.57
N SER A 63 -1.45 -22.65 -17.56
CA SER A 63 -0.93 -21.59 -16.67
C SER A 63 -1.54 -20.23 -17.00
N VAL A 64 -1.59 -19.36 -15.99
CA VAL A 64 -2.02 -17.96 -16.12
C VAL A 64 -0.80 -17.07 -15.87
N VAL A 65 -0.51 -16.18 -16.79
CA VAL A 65 0.59 -15.22 -16.72
C VAL A 65 0.01 -13.81 -16.59
N LEU A 66 0.40 -13.09 -15.55
CA LEU A 66 0.07 -11.68 -15.35
C LEU A 66 1.33 -10.84 -15.57
N VAL A 67 1.30 -10.00 -16.58
CA VAL A 67 2.34 -9.02 -16.89
C VAL A 67 1.87 -7.64 -16.48
N VAL A 68 2.62 -7.00 -15.60
CA VAL A 68 2.39 -5.61 -15.18
C VAL A 68 3.41 -4.71 -15.87
N LEU A 69 2.91 -3.77 -16.67
CA LEU A 69 3.68 -2.72 -17.34
C LEU A 69 3.67 -1.49 -16.43
N ASP A 70 4.67 -1.34 -15.58
CA ASP A 70 4.72 -0.29 -14.56
C ASP A 70 4.71 1.11 -15.21
N GLY A 71 3.78 1.96 -14.74
CA GLY A 71 3.64 3.31 -15.27
C GLY A 71 3.04 3.43 -16.66
N TRP A 72 2.37 2.39 -17.20
CA TRP A 72 1.80 2.37 -18.53
C TRP A 72 0.32 2.75 -18.52
N GLY A 73 0.05 4.08 -18.47
CA GLY A 73 -1.30 4.62 -18.50
C GLY A 73 -1.89 4.69 -19.90
N TYR A 74 -3.16 5.07 -19.98
CA TYR A 74 -3.87 5.33 -21.23
C TYR A 74 -4.26 6.80 -21.34
N ARG A 75 -3.84 7.42 -22.44
CA ARG A 75 -4.21 8.78 -22.82
C ARG A 75 -4.42 8.82 -24.34
N ALA A 76 -5.49 9.49 -24.78
CA ALA A 76 -5.81 9.58 -26.22
C ALA A 76 -4.90 10.57 -26.97
N GLU A 77 -4.45 11.63 -26.29
CA GLU A 77 -3.59 12.65 -26.86
C GLU A 77 -2.19 12.09 -27.15
N ARG A 78 -1.67 12.45 -28.32
CA ARG A 78 -0.36 11.98 -28.78
C ARG A 78 0.79 12.85 -28.26
N GLU A 79 0.54 14.15 -28.05
CA GLU A 79 1.57 15.09 -27.60
C GLU A 79 2.06 14.71 -26.19
N GLY A 80 3.38 14.56 -26.04
CA GLY A 80 4.00 14.15 -24.78
C GLY A 80 3.65 12.73 -24.30
N ASN A 81 3.03 11.92 -25.15
CA ASN A 81 2.66 10.52 -24.84
C ASN A 81 3.72 9.57 -25.42
N ALA A 82 4.61 9.05 -24.57
CA ALA A 82 5.70 8.18 -25.01
C ALA A 82 5.18 6.90 -25.66
N ILE A 83 4.06 6.34 -25.19
CA ILE A 83 3.45 5.12 -25.72
C ILE A 83 2.94 5.39 -27.16
N ALA A 84 2.22 6.49 -27.35
CA ALA A 84 1.65 6.83 -28.65
C ALA A 84 2.69 7.32 -29.68
N LEU A 85 3.89 7.73 -29.22
CA LEU A 85 5.00 8.20 -30.06
C LEU A 85 5.98 7.09 -30.41
N ALA A 86 6.08 6.05 -29.60
CA ALA A 86 6.97 4.90 -29.78
C ALA A 86 6.51 4.01 -30.94
N HIS A 87 7.45 3.22 -31.46
CA HIS A 87 7.15 2.15 -32.42
C HIS A 87 6.82 0.86 -31.65
N THR A 88 5.54 0.54 -31.54
CA THR A 88 5.00 -0.53 -30.70
C THR A 88 4.16 -1.55 -31.49
N PRO A 89 4.73 -2.24 -32.48
CA PRO A 89 3.98 -3.15 -33.36
C PRO A 89 3.30 -4.31 -32.60
N THR A 90 3.91 -4.79 -31.52
CA THR A 90 3.32 -5.85 -30.70
C THR A 90 2.10 -5.32 -29.92
N TRP A 91 2.25 -4.21 -29.23
CA TRP A 91 1.18 -3.56 -28.48
C TRP A 91 0.00 -3.17 -29.39
N ASP A 92 0.29 -2.64 -30.57
CA ASP A 92 -0.72 -2.27 -31.56
C ASP A 92 -1.51 -3.51 -32.05
N ALA A 93 -0.79 -4.61 -32.34
CA ALA A 93 -1.42 -5.86 -32.72
C ALA A 93 -2.28 -6.46 -31.61
N LEU A 94 -1.78 -6.46 -30.35
CA LEU A 94 -2.51 -6.96 -29.19
C LEU A 94 -3.79 -6.17 -28.93
N THR A 95 -3.69 -4.85 -28.95
CA THR A 95 -4.83 -3.95 -28.75
C THR A 95 -5.86 -4.01 -29.88
N ALA A 96 -5.46 -4.32 -31.11
CA ALA A 96 -6.36 -4.51 -32.23
C ALA A 96 -7.08 -5.85 -32.22
N ARG A 97 -6.41 -6.92 -31.74
CA ARG A 97 -6.88 -8.30 -31.89
C ARG A 97 -7.64 -8.81 -30.67
N TYR A 98 -7.18 -8.54 -29.46
CA TYR A 98 -7.67 -9.17 -28.25
C TYR A 98 -8.66 -8.32 -27.45
N PRO A 99 -9.54 -8.93 -26.65
CA PRO A 99 -10.42 -8.21 -25.72
C PRO A 99 -9.62 -7.33 -24.78
N ARG A 100 -10.07 -6.09 -24.67
CA ARG A 100 -9.40 -5.08 -23.81
C ARG A 100 -10.41 -4.19 -23.12
N THR A 101 -10.00 -3.63 -21.98
CA THR A 101 -10.75 -2.62 -21.23
C THR A 101 -9.78 -1.66 -20.54
N LEU A 102 -10.32 -0.60 -19.96
CA LEU A 102 -9.56 0.34 -19.12
C LEU A 102 -9.95 0.14 -17.66
N LEU A 103 -8.97 0.15 -16.78
CA LEU A 103 -9.12 0.02 -15.33
C LEU A 103 -8.78 1.34 -14.65
N SER A 104 -9.55 1.69 -13.63
CA SER A 104 -9.22 2.80 -12.73
C SER A 104 -8.05 2.40 -11.82
N ALA A 105 -6.98 3.21 -11.85
CA ALA A 105 -5.72 2.97 -11.13
C ALA A 105 -5.35 4.10 -10.16
N SER A 106 -6.30 5.00 -9.85
CA SER A 106 -6.06 6.18 -9.00
C SER A 106 -7.27 6.48 -8.10
N GLY A 107 -7.10 7.40 -7.16
CA GLY A 107 -8.16 7.88 -6.29
C GLY A 107 -8.91 6.78 -5.54
N LEU A 108 -10.20 6.97 -5.34
CA LEU A 108 -11.05 6.06 -4.55
C LEU A 108 -11.10 4.62 -5.08
N ALA A 109 -10.88 4.43 -6.37
CA ALA A 109 -10.91 3.11 -7.01
C ALA A 109 -9.78 2.19 -6.53
N VAL A 110 -8.71 2.76 -5.99
CA VAL A 110 -7.57 2.02 -5.42
C VAL A 110 -7.37 2.31 -3.93
N GLY A 111 -8.34 2.99 -3.30
CA GLY A 111 -8.32 3.26 -1.86
C GLY A 111 -7.52 4.49 -1.44
N LEU A 112 -7.19 5.37 -2.38
CA LEU A 112 -6.55 6.66 -2.18
C LEU A 112 -7.60 7.78 -2.09
N PRO A 113 -7.27 8.96 -1.54
CA PRO A 113 -8.12 10.14 -1.64
C PRO A 113 -8.54 10.44 -3.07
N GLU A 114 -9.70 11.08 -3.23
CA GLU A 114 -10.20 11.51 -4.54
C GLU A 114 -9.17 12.38 -5.26
N HIS A 115 -8.98 12.15 -6.57
CA HIS A 115 -7.98 12.81 -7.42
C HIS A 115 -6.50 12.56 -7.06
N GLN A 116 -6.19 11.71 -6.08
CA GLN A 116 -4.81 11.35 -5.81
C GLN A 116 -4.31 10.35 -6.85
N ILE A 117 -3.13 10.63 -7.41
CA ILE A 117 -2.43 9.74 -8.34
C ILE A 117 -2.15 8.38 -7.71
N GLY A 118 -2.23 7.30 -8.51
CA GLY A 118 -1.81 5.96 -8.12
C GLY A 118 -0.30 5.85 -7.91
N ASN A 119 0.14 4.71 -7.42
CA ASN A 119 1.54 4.34 -7.29
C ASN A 119 1.70 2.83 -7.28
N SER A 120 2.95 2.34 -7.48
CA SER A 120 3.21 0.91 -7.63
C SER A 120 2.88 0.11 -6.36
N GLU A 121 3.07 0.67 -5.15
CA GLU A 121 2.74 -0.01 -3.89
C GLU A 121 1.23 -0.30 -3.81
N VAL A 122 0.42 0.74 -4.00
CA VAL A 122 -1.05 0.65 -3.94
C VAL A 122 -1.58 -0.18 -5.12
N GLY A 123 -1.02 0.00 -6.33
CA GLY A 123 -1.42 -0.76 -7.51
C GLY A 123 -1.25 -2.26 -7.31
N HIS A 124 -0.03 -2.71 -6.96
CA HIS A 124 0.25 -4.13 -6.73
C HIS A 124 -0.51 -4.71 -5.53
N LEU A 125 -0.72 -3.91 -4.47
CA LEU A 125 -1.53 -4.31 -3.34
C LEU A 125 -2.98 -4.60 -3.75
N ASN A 126 -3.59 -3.75 -4.58
CA ASN A 126 -4.96 -3.96 -5.07
C ASN A 126 -5.05 -5.15 -6.04
N LEU A 127 -4.06 -5.30 -6.96
CA LEU A 127 -3.96 -6.47 -7.86
C LEU A 127 -3.93 -7.78 -7.06
N GLY A 128 -3.09 -7.85 -6.03
CA GLY A 128 -2.93 -9.04 -5.20
C GLY A 128 -4.07 -9.28 -4.23
N ALA A 129 -4.66 -8.22 -3.66
CA ALA A 129 -5.72 -8.33 -2.67
C ALA A 129 -7.09 -8.71 -3.28
N GLY A 130 -7.33 -8.44 -4.57
CA GLY A 130 -8.62 -8.66 -5.22
C GLY A 130 -9.76 -7.83 -4.61
N ARG A 131 -9.42 -6.74 -3.92
CA ARG A 131 -10.33 -5.78 -3.27
C ARG A 131 -9.66 -4.42 -3.16
N VAL A 132 -10.47 -3.37 -3.06
CA VAL A 132 -9.94 -2.03 -2.79
C VAL A 132 -9.39 -1.99 -1.37
N VAL A 133 -8.06 -1.76 -1.24
CA VAL A 133 -7.38 -1.59 0.05
C VAL A 133 -7.31 -0.10 0.38
N MET A 134 -8.26 0.35 1.19
CA MET A 134 -8.39 1.78 1.49
C MET A 134 -7.31 2.24 2.47
N GLN A 135 -6.69 3.39 2.21
CA GLN A 135 -5.93 4.10 3.23
C GLN A 135 -6.83 4.50 4.41
N ASP A 136 -6.26 4.61 5.60
CA ASP A 136 -7.03 4.92 6.82
C ASP A 136 -7.80 6.23 6.70
N LEU A 137 -7.22 7.27 6.08
CA LEU A 137 -7.93 8.53 5.79
C LEU A 137 -9.23 8.27 5.01
N VAL A 138 -9.14 7.54 3.91
CA VAL A 138 -10.28 7.25 3.02
C VAL A 138 -11.34 6.38 3.71
N ARG A 139 -10.89 5.40 4.53
CA ARG A 139 -11.79 4.56 5.34
C ARG A 139 -12.62 5.37 6.32
N ILE A 140 -11.97 6.29 7.03
CA ILE A 140 -12.61 7.12 8.04
C ILE A 140 -13.57 8.10 7.37
N ASP A 141 -13.14 8.77 6.30
CA ASP A 141 -13.97 9.68 5.49
C ASP A 141 -15.22 8.98 4.95
N ARG A 142 -15.05 7.77 4.43
CA ARG A 142 -16.16 6.95 3.96
C ARG A 142 -17.13 6.61 5.10
N ALA A 143 -16.59 6.19 6.25
CA ALA A 143 -17.40 5.85 7.41
C ALA A 143 -18.21 7.06 7.94
N ILE A 144 -17.64 8.26 7.87
CA ILE A 144 -18.37 9.50 8.21
C ILE A 144 -19.49 9.75 7.19
N ARG A 145 -19.19 9.63 5.90
CA ARG A 145 -20.13 9.88 4.81
C ARG A 145 -21.31 8.91 4.80
N ASP A 146 -21.08 7.63 5.04
CA ASP A 146 -22.14 6.60 5.08
C ASP A 146 -22.78 6.42 6.46
N GLY A 147 -22.33 7.18 7.46
CA GLY A 147 -22.86 7.18 8.83
C GLY A 147 -22.41 5.99 9.69
N SER A 148 -21.58 5.07 9.18
CA SER A 148 -21.06 3.95 9.97
C SER A 148 -20.09 4.39 11.07
N PHE A 149 -19.43 5.55 10.91
CA PHE A 149 -18.62 6.18 11.94
C PHE A 149 -19.38 6.40 13.24
N PHE A 150 -20.62 6.85 13.15
CA PHE A 150 -21.49 7.13 14.30
C PHE A 150 -22.05 5.85 14.95
N ARG A 151 -21.85 4.71 14.34
CA ARG A 151 -22.19 3.36 14.85
C ARG A 151 -20.96 2.54 15.20
N ASN A 152 -19.76 3.11 15.12
CA ASN A 152 -18.52 2.41 15.47
C ASN A 152 -18.55 2.00 16.95
N GLU A 153 -18.46 0.71 17.22
CA GLU A 153 -18.61 0.13 18.56
C GLU A 153 -17.63 0.72 19.59
N ALA A 154 -16.37 1.00 19.17
CA ALA A 154 -15.37 1.59 20.03
C ALA A 154 -15.77 2.99 20.52
N PHE A 155 -16.28 3.83 19.62
CA PHE A 155 -16.72 5.18 19.97
C PHE A 155 -18.03 5.19 20.77
N VAL A 156 -18.98 4.35 20.36
CA VAL A 156 -20.27 4.22 21.08
C VAL A 156 -20.05 3.73 22.51
N GLU A 157 -19.19 2.73 22.71
CA GLU A 157 -18.84 2.22 24.05
C GLU A 157 -18.07 3.27 24.87
N ALA A 158 -17.16 4.03 24.26
CA ALA A 158 -16.47 5.15 24.89
C ALA A 158 -17.45 6.20 25.44
N CYS A 159 -18.39 6.64 24.61
CA CYS A 159 -19.44 7.59 25.03
C CYS A 159 -20.33 7.00 26.13
N ARG A 160 -20.71 5.72 26.03
CA ARG A 160 -21.51 5.04 27.04
C ARG A 160 -20.80 5.00 28.41
N ARG A 161 -19.49 4.72 28.42
CA ARG A 161 -18.66 4.72 29.64
C ARG A 161 -18.62 6.10 30.27
N ALA A 162 -18.28 7.13 29.52
CA ALA A 162 -18.23 8.50 30.02
C ALA A 162 -19.59 8.94 30.59
N LYS A 163 -20.68 8.62 29.91
CA LYS A 163 -22.03 8.92 30.39
C LYS A 163 -22.37 8.19 31.70
N LYS A 164 -21.97 6.91 31.82
CA LYS A 164 -22.20 6.10 33.02
C LYS A 164 -21.39 6.59 34.22
N SER A 165 -20.14 6.98 34.02
CA SER A 165 -19.26 7.50 35.08
C SER A 165 -19.53 8.98 35.43
N GLY A 166 -20.25 9.71 34.59
CA GLY A 166 -20.32 11.19 34.66
C GLY A 166 -19.01 11.86 34.28
N GLY A 167 -18.09 11.13 33.67
CA GLY A 167 -16.74 11.56 33.30
C GLY A 167 -16.68 12.36 32.01
N THR A 168 -15.49 12.81 31.68
CA THR A 168 -15.18 13.61 30.48
C THR A 168 -14.71 12.71 29.34
N VAL A 169 -15.13 13.02 28.12
CA VAL A 169 -14.46 12.51 26.91
C VAL A 169 -13.42 13.53 26.45
N HIS A 170 -12.16 13.14 26.46
CA HIS A 170 -11.04 13.91 25.98
C HIS A 170 -10.73 13.51 24.53
N LEU A 171 -10.70 14.47 23.62
CA LEU A 171 -10.33 14.29 22.22
C LEU A 171 -8.95 14.92 22.01
N MET A 172 -7.93 14.11 21.67
CA MET A 172 -6.54 14.54 21.52
C MET A 172 -6.02 14.23 20.12
N GLY A 173 -5.40 15.20 19.47
CA GLY A 173 -4.76 15.01 18.17
C GLY A 173 -4.43 16.30 17.45
N LEU A 174 -3.93 16.15 16.22
CA LEU A 174 -3.50 17.24 15.36
C LEU A 174 -4.71 17.92 14.71
N VAL A 175 -4.84 19.23 14.93
CA VAL A 175 -5.93 20.05 14.38
C VAL A 175 -5.47 20.73 13.08
N GLY A 176 -6.19 20.47 11.99
CA GLY A 176 -5.90 21.05 10.68
C GLY A 176 -6.31 20.18 9.51
N LYS A 177 -6.03 20.68 8.29
CA LYS A 177 -6.44 20.10 7.01
C LYS A 177 -5.27 19.49 6.24
N GLY A 178 -4.13 19.23 6.90
CA GLY A 178 -2.92 18.71 6.24
C GLY A 178 -3.03 17.27 5.72
N GLY A 179 -3.93 16.46 6.28
CA GLY A 179 -4.24 15.12 5.77
C GLY A 179 -3.12 14.08 5.89
N VAL A 180 -2.07 14.35 6.68
CA VAL A 180 -0.94 13.42 6.86
C VAL A 180 -1.09 12.59 8.14
N HIS A 181 -1.50 13.19 9.24
CA HIS A 181 -1.64 12.52 10.54
C HIS A 181 -3.08 12.48 11.04
N ALA A 182 -3.84 13.53 10.77
CA ALA A 182 -5.22 13.70 11.16
C ALA A 182 -5.93 14.62 10.18
N MET A 183 -7.26 14.67 10.28
CA MET A 183 -8.13 15.65 9.60
C MET A 183 -9.11 16.24 10.60
N ASP A 184 -9.34 17.55 10.50
CA ASP A 184 -10.27 18.27 11.36
C ASP A 184 -11.72 17.74 11.24
N GLN A 185 -12.15 17.31 10.05
CA GLN A 185 -13.46 16.69 9.83
C GLN A 185 -13.68 15.43 10.69
N HIS A 186 -12.61 14.65 10.99
CA HIS A 186 -12.71 13.49 11.89
C HIS A 186 -12.96 13.94 13.33
N LEU A 187 -12.27 15.00 13.76
CA LEU A 187 -12.51 15.63 15.07
C LEU A 187 -13.93 16.16 15.18
N PHE A 188 -14.42 16.86 14.14
CA PHE A 188 -15.80 17.36 14.14
C PHE A 188 -16.83 16.25 14.22
N ALA A 189 -16.62 15.13 13.49
CA ALA A 189 -17.48 13.96 13.58
C ALA A 189 -17.47 13.33 15.00
N LEU A 190 -16.32 13.33 15.69
CA LEU A 190 -16.25 12.86 17.09
C LEU A 190 -16.99 13.79 18.04
N ILE A 191 -16.89 15.11 17.87
CA ILE A 191 -17.67 16.09 18.66
C ILE A 191 -19.17 15.86 18.45
N ASP A 192 -19.60 15.68 17.20
CA ASP A 192 -20.99 15.41 16.86
C ASP A 192 -21.48 14.11 17.51
N LEU A 193 -20.70 13.03 17.40
CA LEU A 193 -21.00 11.73 17.99
C LEU A 193 -21.14 11.82 19.53
N CYS A 194 -20.16 12.43 20.20
CA CYS A 194 -20.18 12.56 21.66
C CYS A 194 -21.37 13.42 22.13
N SER A 195 -21.65 14.50 21.41
CA SER A 195 -22.78 15.38 21.68
C SER A 195 -24.12 14.66 21.51
N GLN A 196 -24.32 13.95 20.40
CA GLN A 196 -25.54 13.15 20.14
C GLN A 196 -25.71 12.01 21.15
N ALA A 197 -24.62 11.40 21.63
CA ALA A 197 -24.66 10.39 22.67
C ALA A 197 -25.00 10.97 24.06
N GLY A 198 -25.01 12.29 24.24
CA GLY A 198 -25.27 12.95 25.50
C GLY A 198 -24.15 12.80 26.52
N VAL A 199 -22.89 12.86 26.07
CA VAL A 199 -21.69 12.88 26.92
C VAL A 199 -21.72 14.16 27.78
N PRO A 200 -21.50 14.05 29.11
CA PRO A 200 -21.64 15.21 30.01
C PRO A 200 -20.65 16.33 29.72
N LYS A 201 -19.43 16.00 29.35
CA LYS A 201 -18.37 16.95 29.07
C LYS A 201 -17.42 16.41 27.97
N ILE A 202 -17.13 17.27 26.99
CA ILE A 202 -16.18 17.00 25.92
C ILE A 202 -15.04 18.00 26.02
N ALA A 203 -13.80 17.53 26.13
CA ALA A 203 -12.60 18.35 26.25
C ALA A 203 -11.66 18.09 25.06
N LEU A 204 -11.12 19.14 24.48
CA LEU A 204 -10.28 19.11 23.30
C LEU A 204 -8.84 19.46 23.68
N HIS A 205 -7.89 18.61 23.27
CA HIS A 205 -6.47 18.82 23.43
C HIS A 205 -5.86 19.02 22.04
N ALA A 206 -5.75 20.29 21.62
CA ALA A 206 -5.41 20.67 20.26
C ALA A 206 -3.89 20.71 20.05
N LEU A 207 -3.37 19.83 19.21
CA LEU A 207 -2.00 19.90 18.69
C LEU A 207 -2.01 20.70 17.38
N LEU A 208 -1.10 21.67 17.26
CA LEU A 208 -0.93 22.51 16.07
C LEU A 208 0.13 21.93 15.15
N ASP A 209 -0.06 22.08 13.84
CA ASP A 209 0.76 21.45 12.80
C ASP A 209 1.96 22.31 12.39
N GLY A 210 1.80 23.23 11.46
CA GLY A 210 2.84 24.10 10.93
C GLY A 210 3.96 23.40 10.14
N ARG A 211 3.80 22.10 9.86
CA ARG A 211 4.77 21.28 9.10
C ARG A 211 4.13 20.65 7.86
N ASP A 212 2.97 20.03 8.00
CA ASP A 212 2.17 19.47 6.91
C ASP A 212 1.09 20.49 6.46
N THR A 213 1.01 21.63 7.13
CA THR A 213 0.24 22.82 6.80
C THR A 213 1.12 24.06 6.83
N MET A 214 0.60 25.20 6.39
CA MET A 214 1.32 26.48 6.44
C MET A 214 1.70 26.82 7.89
N PRO A 215 2.93 27.36 8.14
CA PRO A 215 3.49 27.53 9.48
C PRO A 215 2.68 28.39 10.47
N ARG A 216 1.76 29.21 9.99
CA ARG A 216 0.90 30.11 10.79
C ARG A 216 -0.58 29.95 10.46
N SER A 217 -1.03 28.74 10.12
CA SER A 217 -2.44 28.43 9.83
C SER A 217 -3.25 28.00 11.06
N GLY A 218 -2.59 27.65 12.16
CA GLY A 218 -3.19 27.12 13.37
C GLY A 218 -4.22 28.04 14.00
N LEU A 219 -4.02 29.36 13.94
CA LEU A 219 -4.99 30.34 14.43
C LEU A 219 -6.36 30.20 13.71
N GLY A 220 -6.35 29.98 12.40
CA GLY A 220 -7.56 29.77 11.60
C GLY A 220 -8.24 28.45 11.97
N TYR A 221 -7.49 27.37 12.08
CA TYR A 221 -8.03 26.05 12.41
C TYR A 221 -8.62 25.99 13.83
N VAL A 222 -7.94 26.60 14.81
CA VAL A 222 -8.48 26.63 16.20
C VAL A 222 -9.71 27.53 16.28
N ARG A 223 -9.79 28.61 15.50
CA ARG A 223 -11.02 29.43 15.43
C ARG A 223 -12.18 28.61 14.85
N GLU A 224 -11.99 27.93 13.73
CA GLU A 224 -13.00 27.03 13.15
C GLU A 224 -13.41 25.93 14.14
N LEU A 225 -12.44 25.37 14.89
CA LEU A 225 -12.71 24.39 15.95
C LEU A 225 -13.60 24.98 17.05
N LEU A 226 -13.31 26.18 17.53
CA LEU A 226 -14.12 26.85 18.56
C LEU A 226 -15.55 27.12 18.09
N ASP A 227 -15.70 27.56 16.84
CA ASP A 227 -17.01 27.81 16.22
C ASP A 227 -17.81 26.50 16.12
N ARG A 228 -17.19 25.44 15.66
CA ARG A 228 -17.81 24.09 15.53
C ARG A 228 -18.11 23.45 16.89
N ALA A 229 -17.24 23.68 17.88
CA ALA A 229 -17.39 23.15 19.22
C ALA A 229 -18.34 23.95 20.12
N SER A 230 -18.78 25.13 19.69
CA SER A 230 -19.55 26.10 20.51
C SER A 230 -20.70 25.45 21.27
N GLY A 231 -20.70 25.62 22.59
CA GLY A 231 -21.72 25.06 23.51
C GLY A 231 -21.68 23.53 23.67
N ARG A 232 -20.77 22.79 22.97
CA ARG A 232 -20.70 21.32 22.98
C ARG A 232 -19.41 20.80 23.57
N ALA A 233 -18.28 21.45 23.31
CA ALA A 233 -16.97 21.04 23.78
C ALA A 233 -16.14 22.26 24.20
N VAL A 234 -15.11 22.03 25.02
CA VAL A 234 -14.17 23.06 25.47
C VAL A 234 -12.75 22.70 25.04
N VAL A 235 -12.00 23.70 24.54
CA VAL A 235 -10.56 23.51 24.32
C VAL A 235 -9.89 23.60 25.69
N ALA A 236 -9.30 22.48 26.14
CA ALA A 236 -8.66 22.37 27.44
C ALA A 236 -7.15 22.60 27.40
N SER A 237 -6.52 22.37 26.26
CA SER A 237 -5.11 22.65 26.04
C SER A 237 -4.77 22.89 24.57
N VAL A 238 -3.74 23.68 24.31
CA VAL A 238 -3.17 23.98 22.99
C VAL A 238 -1.65 23.86 23.06
N GLY A 239 -1.03 23.29 22.02
CA GLY A 239 0.42 23.26 21.89
C GLY A 239 0.87 22.74 20.53
N GLY A 240 2.12 22.99 20.15
CA GLY A 240 2.69 22.56 18.89
C GLY A 240 3.02 21.06 18.87
N ARG A 241 2.94 20.47 17.68
CA ARG A 241 3.28 19.04 17.43
C ARG A 241 4.72 18.68 17.82
N TYR A 242 5.64 19.63 17.88
CA TYR A 242 7.00 19.43 18.35
C TYR A 242 7.06 18.79 19.74
N TYR A 243 6.11 19.09 20.61
CA TYR A 243 5.99 18.54 21.96
C TYR A 243 5.16 17.26 22.02
N GLY A 244 3.91 17.32 21.58
CA GLY A 244 2.96 16.20 21.75
C GLY A 244 3.03 15.11 20.69
N MET A 245 3.85 15.32 19.64
CA MET A 245 3.99 14.38 18.52
C MET A 245 5.47 14.08 18.21
N ASP A 246 6.32 14.06 19.22
CA ASP A 246 7.70 13.56 19.08
C ASP A 246 7.69 12.06 18.81
N ARG A 247 8.67 11.57 18.02
CA ARG A 247 8.84 10.15 17.69
C ARG A 247 10.26 9.63 17.93
N ASP A 248 11.16 10.52 18.40
CA ASP A 248 12.60 10.27 18.52
C ASP A 248 13.02 10.05 19.98
N LYS A 249 12.04 9.72 20.86
CA LYS A 249 12.25 9.52 22.32
C LYS A 249 12.82 10.75 23.03
N ARG A 250 12.45 11.94 22.56
CA ARG A 250 12.71 13.20 23.26
C ARG A 250 11.68 13.39 24.37
N TRP A 251 11.87 12.65 25.46
CA TRP A 251 10.90 12.58 26.56
C TRP A 251 10.65 13.93 27.22
N ASP A 252 11.64 14.83 27.25
CA ASP A 252 11.52 16.21 27.72
C ASP A 252 10.46 17.03 26.96
N ARG A 253 10.21 16.70 25.69
CA ARG A 253 9.14 17.32 24.88
C ARG A 253 7.80 16.68 25.17
N THR A 254 7.73 15.35 25.17
CA THR A 254 6.51 14.60 25.44
C THR A 254 5.98 14.90 26.84
N GLU A 255 6.86 15.02 27.84
CA GLU A 255 6.52 15.39 29.21
C GLU A 255 5.80 16.74 29.30
N LYS A 256 6.29 17.78 28.60
CA LYS A 256 5.66 19.10 28.58
C LYS A 256 4.21 19.02 28.10
N TRP A 257 3.96 18.27 27.03
CA TRP A 257 2.59 18.06 26.55
C TRP A 257 1.77 17.21 27.50
N TYR A 258 2.33 16.14 28.06
CA TYR A 258 1.67 15.27 29.04
C TYR A 258 1.22 16.07 30.27
N ARG A 259 2.09 16.87 30.86
CA ARG A 259 1.75 17.69 32.03
C ARG A 259 0.59 18.63 31.74
N VAL A 260 0.58 19.26 30.59
CA VAL A 260 -0.48 20.19 30.19
C VAL A 260 -1.78 19.48 29.87
N ALA A 261 -1.75 18.47 29.03
CA ALA A 261 -2.96 17.83 28.53
C ALA A 261 -3.58 16.83 29.54
N VAL A 262 -2.73 16.12 30.32
CA VAL A 262 -3.19 15.10 31.26
C VAL A 262 -3.37 15.67 32.65
N GLN A 263 -2.34 16.34 33.19
CA GLN A 263 -2.35 16.81 34.58
C GLN A 263 -2.99 18.21 34.72
N GLY A 264 -3.09 19.00 33.63
CA GLY A 264 -3.51 20.39 33.69
C GLY A 264 -2.46 21.31 34.32
N VAL A 265 -1.18 20.95 34.20
CA VAL A 265 -0.05 21.66 34.82
C VAL A 265 0.85 22.24 33.73
N GLY A 266 1.09 23.56 33.77
CA GLY A 266 1.95 24.25 32.81
C GLY A 266 1.58 25.74 32.67
N PRO A 267 2.09 26.42 31.64
CA PRO A 267 1.64 27.76 31.26
C PRO A 267 0.12 27.81 31.12
N GLN A 268 -0.48 28.92 31.49
CA GLN A 268 -1.93 29.09 31.52
C GLN A 268 -2.40 30.25 30.65
N SER A 269 -3.57 30.11 30.05
CA SER A 269 -4.30 31.16 29.35
C SER A 269 -5.80 30.93 29.48
N THR A 270 -6.59 31.98 29.37
CA THR A 270 -8.06 31.88 29.34
C THR A 270 -8.62 31.76 27.92
N ASP A 271 -7.81 32.03 26.89
CA ASP A 271 -8.19 31.99 25.47
C ASP A 271 -7.13 31.19 24.65
N PRO A 272 -7.53 30.08 24.02
CA PRO A 272 -6.62 29.31 23.15
C PRO A 272 -6.11 30.09 21.93
N LEU A 273 -6.88 31.08 21.42
CA LEU A 273 -6.42 31.91 20.29
C LEU A 273 -5.35 32.91 20.72
N GLU A 274 -5.40 33.38 21.96
CA GLU A 274 -4.36 34.28 22.52
C GLU A 274 -3.02 33.57 22.66
N VAL A 275 -3.01 32.30 23.05
CA VAL A 275 -1.78 31.47 23.08
C VAL A 275 -1.09 31.47 21.74
N ILE A 276 -1.87 31.29 20.66
CA ILE A 276 -1.33 31.22 19.29
C ILE A 276 -0.86 32.62 18.82
N ARG A 277 -1.64 33.68 19.08
CA ARG A 277 -1.25 35.06 18.71
C ARG A 277 0.04 35.47 19.39
N ALA A 278 0.12 35.28 20.72
CA ALA A 278 1.34 35.60 21.49
C ALA A 278 2.57 34.84 21.00
N SER A 279 2.41 33.59 20.56
CA SER A 279 3.49 32.82 19.93
C SER A 279 3.92 33.42 18.60
N TYR A 280 2.98 33.82 17.75
CA TYR A 280 3.28 34.45 16.45
C TYR A 280 3.99 35.81 16.60
N GLU A 281 3.64 36.59 17.61
CA GLU A 281 4.32 37.87 17.96
C GLU A 281 5.78 37.63 18.32
N GLN A 282 6.10 36.49 18.92
CA GLN A 282 7.47 36.07 19.24
C GLN A 282 8.16 35.31 18.08
N ASN A 283 7.59 35.31 16.85
CA ASN A 283 8.06 34.55 15.69
C ASN A 283 8.10 33.03 15.90
N VAL A 284 7.34 32.49 16.86
CA VAL A 284 7.16 31.05 17.07
C VAL A 284 5.96 30.60 16.23
N THR A 285 6.22 29.64 15.34
CA THR A 285 5.19 29.09 14.44
C THR A 285 4.41 27.94 15.10
N ASP A 286 3.34 27.47 14.47
CA ASP A 286 2.42 26.44 14.98
C ASP A 286 3.14 25.22 15.55
N GLU A 287 4.14 24.69 14.84
CA GLU A 287 4.89 23.49 15.23
C GLU A 287 5.49 23.61 16.64
N PHE A 288 5.89 24.82 17.03
CA PHE A 288 6.68 25.09 18.24
C PHE A 288 5.93 25.83 19.33
N VAL A 289 4.62 26.03 19.19
CA VAL A 289 3.79 26.67 20.22
C VAL A 289 3.92 25.90 21.53
N VAL A 290 4.32 26.60 22.59
CA VAL A 290 4.54 25.99 23.91
C VAL A 290 3.23 25.43 24.45
N PRO A 291 3.18 24.17 24.93
CA PRO A 291 2.00 23.60 25.54
C PRO A 291 1.43 24.49 26.65
N THR A 292 0.13 24.81 26.55
CA THR A 292 -0.55 25.74 27.44
C THR A 292 -1.90 25.18 27.88
N VAL A 293 -2.17 25.22 29.16
CA VAL A 293 -3.45 24.84 29.78
C VAL A 293 -4.44 25.97 29.61
N ILE A 294 -5.65 25.66 29.19
CA ILE A 294 -6.75 26.66 29.16
C ILE A 294 -7.51 26.57 30.48
N VAL A 295 -7.62 27.73 31.12
CA VAL A 295 -8.19 27.87 32.48
C VAL A 295 -9.40 28.79 32.48
N LYS A 296 -10.26 28.59 33.47
CA LYS A 296 -11.30 29.54 33.86
C LYS A 296 -11.14 29.84 35.36
N ASP A 297 -11.07 31.10 35.72
CA ASP A 297 -10.85 31.51 37.12
C ASP A 297 -9.67 30.77 37.77
N ALA A 298 -8.53 30.76 37.06
CA ALA A 298 -7.28 30.03 37.39
C ALA A 298 -7.42 28.52 37.59
N THR A 299 -8.55 27.91 37.23
CA THR A 299 -8.79 26.47 37.32
C THR A 299 -8.73 25.84 35.94
N PRO A 300 -7.90 24.78 35.72
CA PRO A 300 -7.84 24.04 34.46
C PRO A 300 -9.22 23.55 34.03
N LEU A 301 -9.58 23.77 32.77
CA LEU A 301 -10.90 23.41 32.27
C LEU A 301 -11.19 21.90 32.34
N ALA A 302 -10.22 21.07 32.02
CA ALA A 302 -10.42 19.62 32.03
C ALA A 302 -9.08 18.85 32.16
N PRO A 303 -8.47 18.76 33.36
CA PRO A 303 -7.45 17.76 33.60
C PRO A 303 -8.05 16.36 33.54
N MET A 304 -7.31 15.37 33.06
CA MET A 304 -7.78 13.98 32.96
C MET A 304 -7.83 13.33 34.35
N ARG A 305 -8.84 12.50 34.59
CA ARG A 305 -9.09 11.83 35.87
C ARG A 305 -9.41 10.36 35.69
N ASP A 306 -9.29 9.59 36.75
CA ASP A 306 -9.71 8.18 36.75
C ASP A 306 -11.17 8.04 36.27
N GLY A 307 -11.38 7.13 35.33
CA GLY A 307 -12.70 6.87 34.78
C GLY A 307 -13.10 7.76 33.61
N ASP A 308 -12.27 8.74 33.21
CA ASP A 308 -12.45 9.49 31.99
C ASP A 308 -12.11 8.65 30.75
N VAL A 309 -12.52 9.15 29.61
CA VAL A 309 -12.26 8.53 28.29
C VAL A 309 -11.33 9.42 27.50
N LEU A 310 -10.30 8.83 26.87
CA LEU A 310 -9.44 9.51 25.92
C LEU A 310 -9.63 8.90 24.53
N ILE A 311 -9.95 9.72 23.53
CA ILE A 311 -9.97 9.33 22.12
C ILE A 311 -8.86 10.08 21.40
N CYS A 312 -7.86 9.36 20.90
CA CYS A 312 -6.81 9.89 20.05
C CYS A 312 -7.25 9.80 18.59
N PHE A 313 -7.47 10.97 17.94
CA PHE A 313 -8.05 11.01 16.60
C PHE A 313 -7.05 11.06 15.44
N ASN A 314 -5.74 11.04 15.69
CA ASN A 314 -4.76 10.81 14.65
C ASN A 314 -4.92 9.40 14.07
N TYR A 315 -4.98 9.27 12.75
CA TYR A 315 -5.00 7.95 12.09
C TYR A 315 -3.59 7.45 11.75
N ARG A 316 -2.57 8.31 11.66
CA ARG A 316 -1.18 7.88 11.51
C ARG A 316 -0.52 7.70 12.88
N ALA A 317 0.00 6.50 13.09
CA ALA A 317 0.44 5.98 14.37
C ALA A 317 1.76 6.54 14.91
N ASP A 318 2.74 6.77 14.04
CA ASP A 318 4.17 6.94 14.38
C ASP A 318 4.44 8.00 15.45
N ARG A 319 3.72 9.11 15.44
CA ARG A 319 3.90 10.24 16.35
C ARG A 319 2.99 10.24 17.58
N MET A 320 2.07 9.28 17.69
CA MET A 320 1.21 9.15 18.86
C MET A 320 1.72 8.10 19.85
N ARG A 321 2.63 7.23 19.42
CA ARG A 321 3.13 6.10 20.22
C ARG A 321 3.71 6.52 21.55
N GLN A 322 4.53 7.58 21.59
CA GLN A 322 5.19 8.01 22.83
C GLN A 322 4.18 8.47 23.89
N MET A 323 3.15 9.21 23.46
CA MET A 323 2.10 9.67 24.36
C MET A 323 1.28 8.49 24.91
N ILE A 324 0.92 7.52 24.05
CA ILE A 324 0.19 6.32 24.50
C ILE A 324 1.06 5.46 25.42
N ARG A 325 2.36 5.33 25.17
CA ARG A 325 3.28 4.65 26.10
C ARG A 325 3.28 5.27 27.48
N ALA A 326 3.42 6.59 27.57
CA ALA A 326 3.37 7.31 28.85
C ALA A 326 2.05 7.08 29.60
N LEU A 327 0.94 6.88 28.87
CA LEU A 327 -0.38 6.64 29.45
C LEU A 327 -0.67 5.18 29.79
N THR A 328 0.01 4.21 29.17
CA THR A 328 -0.39 2.79 29.27
C THR A 328 0.72 1.84 29.71
N GLU A 329 1.99 2.12 29.37
CA GLU A 329 3.08 1.17 29.55
C GLU A 329 3.41 0.98 31.04
N PRO A 330 3.33 -0.27 31.56
CA PRO A 330 3.82 -0.56 32.89
C PRO A 330 5.34 -0.36 32.96
N GLY A 331 5.82 0.35 34.00
CA GLY A 331 7.26 0.61 34.17
C GLY A 331 7.83 1.62 33.18
N PHE A 332 6.98 2.48 32.58
CA PHE A 332 7.45 3.59 31.77
C PHE A 332 8.45 4.48 32.55
N ASP A 333 9.62 4.75 31.95
CA ASP A 333 10.76 5.40 32.59
C ASP A 333 11.18 6.72 31.92
N GLY A 334 10.43 7.19 30.91
CA GLY A 334 10.77 8.40 30.17
C GLY A 334 10.66 9.70 30.99
N PHE A 335 9.69 9.75 31.91
CA PHE A 335 9.47 10.82 32.91
C PHE A 335 8.48 10.31 33.98
N ASP A 336 8.28 11.08 35.05
CA ASP A 336 7.39 10.69 36.15
C ASP A 336 5.92 10.67 35.71
N VAL A 337 5.30 9.51 35.79
CA VAL A 337 3.89 9.22 35.51
C VAL A 337 3.20 8.51 36.68
N SER A 338 3.73 8.68 37.91
CA SER A 338 3.24 8.02 39.11
C SER A 338 1.77 8.35 39.42
N ASP A 339 1.29 9.49 38.99
CA ASP A 339 -0.08 10.00 39.16
C ASP A 339 -0.93 9.86 37.88
N ARG A 340 -0.49 9.04 36.89
CA ARG A 340 -1.26 8.90 35.64
C ARG A 340 -2.67 8.35 35.90
N PRO A 341 -3.70 8.97 35.28
CA PRO A 341 -5.08 8.54 35.49
C PRO A 341 -5.37 7.22 34.76
N LYS A 342 -6.29 6.45 35.33
CA LYS A 342 -6.83 5.23 34.71
C LYS A 342 -7.91 5.58 33.71
N LEU A 343 -7.52 5.70 32.44
CA LEU A 343 -8.39 6.10 31.34
C LEU A 343 -8.91 4.90 30.56
N HIS A 344 -10.09 5.05 29.97
CA HIS A 344 -10.50 4.23 28.84
C HIS A 344 -9.99 4.88 27.55
N ILE A 345 -8.95 4.27 26.92
CA ILE A 345 -8.28 4.86 25.78
C ILE A 345 -8.77 4.19 24.48
N VAL A 346 -9.18 5.03 23.53
CA VAL A 346 -9.51 4.65 22.15
C VAL A 346 -8.56 5.35 21.20
N THR A 347 -7.93 4.59 20.30
CA THR A 347 -7.12 5.14 19.22
C THR A 347 -7.87 5.01 17.89
N MET A 348 -7.71 5.98 17.00
CA MET A 348 -8.36 5.96 15.69
C MET A 348 -7.96 4.71 14.91
N THR A 349 -6.66 4.42 14.85
CA THR A 349 -6.07 3.24 14.20
C THR A 349 -5.18 2.49 15.18
N SER A 350 -4.64 1.34 14.81
CA SER A 350 -3.68 0.61 15.62
C SER A 350 -2.32 1.32 15.64
N TYR A 351 -1.94 1.88 16.79
CA TYR A 351 -0.65 2.58 16.93
C TYR A 351 0.51 1.63 17.23
N ASP A 352 0.26 0.60 18.03
CA ASP A 352 1.19 -0.50 18.29
C ASP A 352 0.38 -1.72 18.74
N ARG A 353 0.81 -2.92 18.36
CA ARG A 353 0.13 -4.17 18.72
C ARG A 353 0.26 -4.53 20.19
N THR A 354 1.24 -3.93 20.88
CA THR A 354 1.51 -4.15 22.30
C THR A 354 0.67 -3.27 23.22
N PHE A 355 -0.01 -2.25 22.68
CA PHE A 355 -0.83 -1.36 23.48
C PHE A 355 -2.17 -1.99 23.84
N GLU A 356 -2.48 -2.00 25.13
CA GLU A 356 -3.78 -2.44 25.65
C GLU A 356 -4.81 -1.30 25.55
N VAL A 357 -5.18 -0.93 24.32
CA VAL A 357 -6.15 0.13 24.00
C VAL A 357 -7.20 -0.37 23.02
N VAL A 358 -8.34 0.29 22.99
CA VAL A 358 -9.37 0.00 22.01
C VAL A 358 -9.03 0.70 20.70
N VAL A 359 -9.14 -0.02 19.58
CA VAL A 359 -8.85 0.51 18.24
C VAL A 359 -10.16 0.67 17.46
N ALA A 360 -10.48 1.91 17.04
CA ALA A 360 -11.73 2.19 16.32
C ALA A 360 -11.72 1.67 14.89
N PHE A 361 -10.61 1.81 14.19
CA PHE A 361 -10.40 1.30 12.84
C PHE A 361 -9.19 0.34 12.82
N PRO A 362 -9.38 -0.93 13.19
CA PRO A 362 -8.29 -1.91 13.16
C PRO A 362 -7.76 -2.11 11.74
N PRO A 363 -6.51 -2.60 11.57
CA PRO A 363 -5.94 -2.90 10.26
C PRO A 363 -6.88 -3.78 9.41
N GLN A 364 -6.96 -3.49 8.12
CA GLN A 364 -7.72 -4.31 7.20
C GLN A 364 -7.09 -5.70 7.09
N SER A 365 -7.93 -6.73 7.05
CA SER A 365 -7.45 -8.10 6.87
C SER A 365 -6.92 -8.30 5.45
N MET A 366 -5.70 -8.79 5.34
CA MET A 366 -5.10 -9.25 4.07
C MET A 366 -5.19 -10.78 3.92
N LYS A 367 -6.16 -11.43 4.56
CA LYS A 367 -6.43 -12.86 4.35
C LYS A 367 -7.05 -13.11 2.97
N ASN A 368 -6.79 -14.29 2.45
CA ASN A 368 -7.34 -14.75 1.19
C ASN A 368 -7.05 -13.81 0.00
N ILE A 369 -5.80 -13.32 -0.09
CA ILE A 369 -5.27 -12.64 -1.27
C ILE A 369 -4.93 -13.66 -2.35
N VAL A 370 -4.68 -13.23 -3.59
CA VAL A 370 -4.41 -14.12 -4.74
C VAL A 370 -3.33 -15.17 -4.42
N ALA A 371 -2.16 -14.75 -3.93
CA ALA A 371 -1.07 -15.66 -3.62
C ALA A 371 -1.42 -16.70 -2.54
N GLU A 372 -2.14 -16.28 -1.49
CA GLU A 372 -2.61 -17.20 -0.44
C GLU A 372 -3.63 -18.21 -0.96
N VAL A 373 -4.56 -17.75 -1.82
CA VAL A 373 -5.61 -18.60 -2.40
C VAL A 373 -5.01 -19.64 -3.36
N VAL A 374 -4.10 -19.22 -4.23
CA VAL A 374 -3.36 -20.11 -5.15
C VAL A 374 -2.57 -21.16 -4.35
N SER A 375 -1.84 -20.74 -3.30
CA SER A 375 -1.10 -21.64 -2.41
C SER A 375 -2.01 -22.65 -1.68
N LYS A 376 -3.17 -22.20 -1.17
CA LYS A 376 -4.17 -23.06 -0.50
C LYS A 376 -4.80 -24.07 -1.46
N ALA A 377 -4.92 -23.72 -2.74
CA ALA A 377 -5.38 -24.63 -3.79
C ALA A 377 -4.31 -25.71 -4.16
N GLY A 378 -3.14 -25.67 -3.55
CA GLY A 378 -2.02 -26.58 -3.85
C GLY A 378 -1.32 -26.27 -5.17
N MET A 379 -1.58 -25.12 -5.74
CA MET A 379 -0.98 -24.62 -6.98
C MET A 379 0.37 -23.95 -6.73
N THR A 380 1.19 -23.91 -7.79
CA THR A 380 2.51 -23.27 -7.78
C THR A 380 2.46 -21.90 -8.43
N MET A 381 3.35 -20.99 -8.02
CA MET A 381 3.47 -19.67 -8.60
C MET A 381 4.92 -19.22 -8.72
N PHE A 382 5.18 -18.41 -9.74
CA PHE A 382 6.48 -17.79 -9.98
C PHE A 382 6.36 -16.28 -10.08
N LYS A 383 7.30 -15.54 -9.47
CA LYS A 383 7.32 -14.08 -9.48
C LYS A 383 8.69 -13.54 -9.83
N THR A 384 8.74 -12.59 -10.75
CA THR A 384 10.00 -11.97 -11.17
C THR A 384 9.83 -10.48 -11.47
N ALA A 385 10.84 -9.72 -11.15
CA ALA A 385 11.01 -8.31 -11.50
C ALA A 385 12.48 -7.94 -11.30
N GLU A 386 12.86 -6.77 -11.78
CA GLU A 386 14.14 -6.18 -11.41
C GLU A 386 14.10 -5.55 -10.00
N THR A 387 15.29 -5.20 -9.46
CA THR A 387 15.47 -4.74 -8.07
C THR A 387 14.47 -3.64 -7.68
N GLU A 388 14.24 -2.66 -8.55
CA GLU A 388 13.35 -1.51 -8.30
C GLU A 388 11.90 -1.93 -8.05
N LYS A 389 11.45 -3.01 -8.66
CA LYS A 389 10.06 -3.47 -8.62
C LYS A 389 9.87 -4.85 -7.99
N TYR A 390 10.93 -5.44 -7.43
CA TYR A 390 10.84 -6.76 -6.82
C TYR A 390 9.91 -6.80 -5.59
N ALA A 391 9.97 -5.79 -4.75
CA ALA A 391 9.07 -5.65 -3.60
C ALA A 391 7.60 -5.54 -4.02
N HIS A 392 7.32 -4.97 -5.20
CA HIS A 392 5.96 -4.78 -5.69
C HIS A 392 5.31 -6.12 -6.07
N VAL A 393 6.01 -6.98 -6.80
CA VAL A 393 5.50 -8.31 -7.17
C VAL A 393 5.54 -9.31 -6.02
N THR A 394 6.30 -9.04 -4.95
CA THR A 394 6.43 -9.91 -3.76
C THR A 394 5.67 -9.34 -2.57
N TYR A 395 6.27 -8.46 -1.80
CA TYR A 395 5.74 -7.92 -0.54
C TYR A 395 4.36 -7.26 -0.70
N PHE A 396 4.23 -6.31 -1.65
CA PHE A 396 2.96 -5.57 -1.83
C PHE A 396 1.87 -6.45 -2.43
N PHE A 397 2.17 -7.22 -3.47
CA PHE A 397 1.21 -8.17 -4.04
C PHE A 397 0.78 -9.23 -3.01
N ASN A 398 1.65 -9.59 -2.08
CA ASN A 398 1.37 -10.51 -0.97
C ASN A 398 0.73 -9.82 0.26
N GLY A 399 0.18 -8.62 0.11
CA GLY A 399 -0.54 -7.96 1.20
C GLY A 399 0.33 -7.59 2.41
N GLY A 400 1.62 -7.31 2.20
CA GLY A 400 2.58 -6.96 3.24
C GLY A 400 3.23 -8.17 3.91
N ILE A 401 3.16 -9.35 3.29
CA ILE A 401 3.80 -10.59 3.78
C ILE A 401 5.12 -10.80 3.04
N GLU A 402 6.24 -10.74 3.77
CA GLU A 402 7.59 -10.92 3.19
C GLU A 402 7.88 -12.39 2.85
N THR A 403 7.46 -13.30 3.72
CA THR A 403 7.71 -14.73 3.55
C THR A 403 6.94 -15.28 2.34
N PRO A 404 7.60 -15.99 1.41
CA PRO A 404 6.92 -16.66 0.32
C PRO A 404 5.82 -17.61 0.80
N PHE A 405 4.71 -17.68 0.09
CA PHE A 405 3.70 -18.70 0.31
C PHE A 405 4.20 -20.07 -0.16
N LYS A 406 3.62 -21.14 0.37
CA LYS A 406 3.98 -22.49 -0.10
C LYS A 406 3.70 -22.62 -1.60
N GLY A 407 4.70 -23.07 -2.37
CA GLY A 407 4.62 -23.17 -3.82
C GLY A 407 4.90 -21.85 -4.56
N GLU A 408 5.43 -20.84 -3.86
CA GLU A 408 5.83 -19.56 -4.44
C GLU A 408 7.35 -19.51 -4.64
N ASP A 409 7.77 -19.53 -5.89
CA ASP A 409 9.15 -19.32 -6.32
C ASP A 409 9.35 -17.87 -6.74
N ARG A 410 10.52 -17.32 -6.47
CA ARG A 410 10.86 -15.91 -6.72
C ARG A 410 12.23 -15.80 -7.36
N LEU A 411 12.35 -14.98 -8.39
CA LEU A 411 13.65 -14.63 -8.97
C LEU A 411 13.77 -13.12 -9.14
N LEU A 412 14.82 -12.55 -8.57
CA LEU A 412 15.18 -11.14 -8.72
C LEU A 412 16.21 -11.01 -9.84
N VAL A 413 15.92 -10.15 -10.82
CA VAL A 413 16.88 -9.72 -11.83
C VAL A 413 17.51 -8.41 -11.35
N PRO A 414 18.84 -8.30 -11.20
CA PRO A 414 19.46 -7.05 -10.74
C PRO A 414 19.19 -5.89 -11.69
N SER A 415 18.79 -4.74 -11.15
CA SER A 415 18.68 -3.48 -11.91
C SER A 415 20.05 -2.97 -12.34
N GLN A 416 20.07 -2.19 -13.42
CA GLN A 416 21.28 -1.58 -13.96
C GLN A 416 21.83 -0.52 -12.99
N LYS A 417 23.16 -0.51 -12.80
CA LYS A 417 23.84 0.43 -11.89
C LYS A 417 24.18 1.73 -12.61
N VAL A 418 23.17 2.54 -12.87
CA VAL A 418 23.28 3.86 -13.50
C VAL A 418 22.79 4.95 -12.54
N ALA A 419 23.18 6.19 -12.77
CA ALA A 419 22.75 7.31 -11.93
C ALA A 419 21.24 7.61 -12.10
N THR A 420 20.76 7.56 -13.34
CA THR A 420 19.36 7.73 -13.72
C THR A 420 19.06 6.80 -14.90
N TYR A 421 17.83 6.31 -15.02
CA TYR A 421 17.49 5.27 -15.99
C TYR A 421 17.28 5.78 -17.42
N ASP A 422 17.29 7.08 -17.66
CA ASP A 422 17.39 7.66 -19.01
C ASP A 422 18.73 7.36 -19.70
N LEU A 423 19.76 7.02 -18.91
CA LEU A 423 21.06 6.58 -19.42
C LEU A 423 21.07 5.11 -19.89
N CYS A 424 20.08 4.32 -19.49
CA CYS A 424 19.93 2.91 -19.88
C CYS A 424 18.43 2.55 -19.88
N PRO A 425 17.65 3.06 -20.86
CA PRO A 425 16.18 2.91 -20.88
C PRO A 425 15.69 1.47 -21.00
N GLU A 426 16.51 0.58 -21.53
CA GLU A 426 16.21 -0.85 -21.61
C GLU A 426 16.13 -1.49 -20.23
N MET A 427 16.81 -0.90 -19.25
CA MET A 427 16.87 -1.39 -17.88
C MET A 427 17.20 -2.90 -17.85
N SER A 428 16.50 -3.69 -17.05
CA SER A 428 16.69 -5.14 -17.01
C SER A 428 15.57 -5.91 -17.72
N ALA A 429 14.74 -5.25 -18.53
CA ALA A 429 13.61 -5.88 -19.20
C ALA A 429 14.00 -7.09 -20.07
N PRO A 430 15.10 -7.10 -20.87
CA PRO A 430 15.51 -8.29 -21.61
C PRO A 430 15.79 -9.49 -20.69
N GLY A 431 16.49 -9.28 -19.57
CA GLY A 431 16.80 -10.33 -18.60
C GLY A 431 15.55 -10.87 -17.88
N ILE A 432 14.61 -9.99 -17.53
CA ILE A 432 13.30 -10.40 -16.99
C ILE A 432 12.57 -11.27 -18.03
N THR A 433 12.62 -10.86 -19.30
CA THR A 433 11.96 -11.59 -20.39
C THR A 433 12.53 -12.98 -20.58
N ASP A 434 13.86 -13.15 -20.50
CA ASP A 434 14.51 -14.46 -20.58
C ASP A 434 13.96 -15.41 -19.50
N VAL A 435 13.99 -14.95 -18.25
CA VAL A 435 13.50 -15.72 -17.10
C VAL A 435 11.99 -16.00 -17.18
N LEU A 436 11.21 -15.03 -17.63
CA LEU A 436 9.77 -15.16 -17.78
C LEU A 436 9.39 -16.17 -18.86
N CYS A 437 10.05 -16.08 -20.05
CA CYS A 437 9.83 -17.03 -21.13
C CYS A 437 10.19 -18.45 -20.73
N ASP A 438 11.32 -18.64 -20.04
CA ASP A 438 11.73 -19.95 -19.52
C ASP A 438 10.68 -20.54 -18.56
N SER A 439 10.16 -19.72 -17.61
CA SER A 439 9.10 -20.16 -16.69
C SER A 439 7.79 -20.52 -17.41
N ILE A 440 7.42 -19.77 -18.45
CA ILE A 440 6.23 -20.05 -19.26
C ILE A 440 6.42 -21.35 -20.05
N GLU A 441 7.55 -21.53 -20.71
CA GLU A 441 7.81 -22.65 -21.61
C GLU A 441 8.01 -23.99 -20.87
N THR A 442 8.59 -23.95 -19.67
CA THR A 442 8.64 -25.14 -18.79
C THR A 442 7.29 -25.53 -18.23
N ASN A 443 6.34 -24.59 -18.16
CA ASN A 443 4.99 -24.78 -17.65
C ASN A 443 4.94 -25.46 -16.27
N GLU A 444 5.94 -25.18 -15.42
CA GLU A 444 6.04 -25.74 -14.06
C GLU A 444 5.12 -25.02 -13.06
N HIS A 445 4.81 -23.74 -13.34
CA HIS A 445 3.99 -22.92 -12.48
C HIS A 445 2.57 -22.73 -13.02
N ASP A 446 1.57 -22.76 -12.12
CA ASP A 446 0.17 -22.49 -12.45
C ASP A 446 -0.08 -21.00 -12.67
N PHE A 447 0.58 -20.15 -11.87
CA PHE A 447 0.49 -18.70 -11.93
C PHE A 447 1.86 -18.06 -12.01
N THR A 448 2.04 -17.17 -12.97
CA THR A 448 3.30 -16.40 -13.13
C THR A 448 2.98 -14.89 -13.11
N LEU A 449 3.76 -14.12 -12.36
CA LEU A 449 3.66 -12.66 -12.26
C LEU A 449 5.01 -12.02 -12.58
N CYS A 450 5.01 -11.06 -13.48
CA CYS A 450 6.18 -10.20 -13.68
C CYS A 450 5.79 -8.71 -13.73
N ASN A 451 6.80 -7.86 -13.49
CA ASN A 451 6.70 -6.40 -13.64
C ASN A 451 7.85 -5.91 -14.53
N TYR A 452 7.51 -5.07 -15.51
CA TYR A 452 8.47 -4.30 -16.31
C TYR A 452 8.50 -2.86 -15.81
N ALA A 453 9.61 -2.48 -15.19
CA ALA A 453 9.79 -1.19 -14.50
C ALA A 453 9.96 0.01 -15.44
N ASN A 454 10.20 -0.22 -16.72
CA ASN A 454 10.73 0.75 -17.68
C ASN A 454 9.86 2.02 -17.81
N GLY A 455 8.54 1.86 -17.98
CA GLY A 455 7.63 2.99 -18.20
C GLY A 455 7.63 3.99 -17.03
N ASP A 456 7.67 3.47 -15.82
CA ASP A 456 7.68 4.26 -14.58
C ASP A 456 9.06 4.87 -14.31
N MET A 457 10.08 4.02 -14.22
CA MET A 457 11.40 4.46 -13.77
C MET A 457 12.09 5.42 -14.76
N VAL A 458 11.94 5.19 -16.06
CA VAL A 458 12.43 6.12 -17.08
C VAL A 458 11.52 7.34 -17.19
N GLY A 459 10.20 7.16 -17.05
CA GLY A 459 9.23 8.25 -17.02
C GLY A 459 9.53 9.30 -15.95
N HIS A 460 9.94 8.87 -14.75
CA HIS A 460 10.35 9.76 -13.66
C HIS A 460 11.54 10.68 -14.00
N THR A 461 12.33 10.36 -15.01
CA THR A 461 13.45 11.22 -15.46
C THR A 461 12.98 12.44 -16.25
N GLY A 462 11.75 12.45 -16.76
CA GLY A 462 11.20 13.51 -17.62
C GLY A 462 11.76 13.52 -19.05
N SER A 463 12.58 12.53 -19.42
CA SER A 463 13.19 12.43 -20.75
C SER A 463 12.26 11.69 -21.72
N LEU A 464 11.46 12.42 -22.49
CA LEU A 464 10.58 11.81 -23.49
C LEU A 464 11.32 10.90 -24.48
N PRO A 465 12.50 11.24 -25.05
CA PRO A 465 13.21 10.33 -25.95
C PRO A 465 13.63 9.00 -25.28
N ALA A 466 14.12 9.07 -24.04
CA ALA A 466 14.51 7.88 -23.30
C ALA A 466 13.28 7.02 -22.96
N THR A 467 12.17 7.64 -22.59
CA THR A 467 10.92 6.93 -22.28
C THR A 467 10.34 6.24 -23.52
N ILE A 468 10.46 6.85 -24.71
CA ILE A 468 10.10 6.20 -25.99
C ILE A 468 10.96 4.92 -26.19
N THR A 469 12.27 5.00 -25.99
CA THR A 469 13.16 3.83 -26.08
C THR A 469 12.80 2.75 -25.06
N ALA A 470 12.43 3.13 -23.85
CA ALA A 470 11.95 2.23 -22.79
C ALA A 470 10.69 1.49 -23.22
N VAL A 471 9.70 2.22 -23.74
CA VAL A 471 8.44 1.67 -24.26
C VAL A 471 8.68 0.70 -25.42
N GLU A 472 9.52 1.05 -26.40
CA GLU A 472 9.87 0.18 -27.51
C GLU A 472 10.61 -1.08 -27.06
N THR A 473 11.39 -1.00 -25.99
CA THR A 473 12.06 -2.17 -25.42
C THR A 473 11.04 -3.12 -24.78
N VAL A 474 10.09 -2.58 -24.03
CA VAL A 474 9.00 -3.39 -23.44
C VAL A 474 8.15 -4.02 -24.54
N ASP A 475 7.87 -3.32 -25.66
CA ASP A 475 7.12 -3.88 -26.79
C ASP A 475 7.83 -5.12 -27.39
N ARG A 476 9.17 -5.04 -27.60
CA ARG A 476 9.96 -6.20 -28.06
C ARG A 476 9.97 -7.36 -27.03
N CYS A 477 9.97 -7.04 -25.75
CA CYS A 477 9.85 -8.04 -24.68
C CYS A 477 8.48 -8.73 -24.70
N LEU A 478 7.41 -7.96 -24.86
CA LEU A 478 6.04 -8.48 -24.98
C LEU A 478 5.89 -9.43 -26.17
N GLU A 479 6.51 -9.13 -27.32
CA GLU A 479 6.51 -10.04 -28.48
C GLU A 479 6.99 -11.44 -28.09
N ARG A 480 8.09 -11.52 -27.34
CA ARG A 480 8.68 -12.79 -26.90
C ARG A 480 7.77 -13.51 -25.91
N VAL A 481 7.23 -12.77 -24.92
CA VAL A 481 6.32 -13.33 -23.91
C VAL A 481 5.06 -13.91 -24.55
N VAL A 482 4.44 -13.17 -25.48
CA VAL A 482 3.24 -13.62 -26.20
C VAL A 482 3.54 -14.88 -27.00
N LYS A 483 4.66 -14.94 -27.74
CA LYS A 483 5.07 -16.13 -28.49
C LYS A 483 5.33 -17.34 -27.61
N SER A 484 5.91 -17.14 -26.41
CA SER A 484 6.12 -18.23 -25.46
C SER A 484 4.80 -18.73 -24.87
N ALA A 485 3.88 -17.82 -24.53
CA ALA A 485 2.54 -18.17 -24.05
C ALA A 485 1.73 -18.92 -25.11
N GLU A 486 1.75 -18.46 -26.37
CA GLU A 486 1.07 -19.13 -27.49
C GLU A 486 1.58 -20.55 -27.72
N ARG A 487 2.90 -20.79 -27.60
CA ARG A 487 3.52 -22.10 -27.78
C ARG A 487 2.99 -23.16 -26.81
N VAL A 488 2.74 -22.77 -25.56
CA VAL A 488 2.30 -23.70 -24.51
C VAL A 488 0.80 -23.61 -24.23
N GLY A 489 0.09 -22.69 -24.90
CA GLY A 489 -1.33 -22.44 -24.67
C GLY A 489 -1.61 -21.81 -23.30
N ALA A 490 -0.68 -21.01 -22.76
CA ALA A 490 -0.88 -20.28 -21.52
C ALA A 490 -1.86 -19.11 -21.72
N ARG A 491 -2.60 -18.77 -20.68
CA ARG A 491 -3.45 -17.58 -20.62
C ARG A 491 -2.63 -16.38 -20.19
N LEU A 492 -2.82 -15.23 -20.83
CA LEU A 492 -2.02 -14.04 -20.57
C LEU A 492 -2.92 -12.85 -20.26
N LEU A 493 -2.64 -12.18 -19.15
CA LEU A 493 -3.19 -10.88 -18.80
C LEU A 493 -2.06 -9.85 -18.84
N ILE A 494 -2.27 -8.75 -19.55
CA ILE A 494 -1.32 -7.63 -19.62
C ILE A 494 -2.04 -6.40 -19.11
N THR A 495 -1.51 -5.78 -18.05
CA THR A 495 -2.07 -4.58 -17.43
C THR A 495 -0.96 -3.65 -16.96
N ALA A 496 -1.32 -2.56 -16.31
CA ALA A 496 -0.42 -1.68 -15.57
C ALA A 496 -0.96 -1.43 -14.16
N ASP A 497 -0.17 -0.83 -13.32
CA ASP A 497 -0.51 -0.54 -11.93
C ASP A 497 -0.84 0.93 -11.67
N HIS A 498 -0.37 1.84 -12.51
CA HIS A 498 -0.70 3.26 -12.59
C HIS A 498 -0.22 3.85 -13.91
N GLY A 499 -0.55 5.12 -14.18
CA GLY A 499 -0.03 5.87 -15.32
C GLY A 499 1.20 6.70 -14.97
N ASN A 500 2.09 6.91 -15.95
CA ASN A 500 3.25 7.78 -15.93
C ASN A 500 3.67 8.16 -17.36
N CYS A 501 4.16 7.19 -18.16
CA CYS A 501 4.82 7.42 -19.44
C CYS A 501 3.88 7.86 -20.58
N GLU A 502 2.58 7.82 -20.40
CA GLU A 502 1.61 8.38 -21.35
C GLU A 502 1.50 9.91 -21.25
N MET A 503 2.14 10.54 -20.25
CA MET A 503 2.12 11.99 -20.07
C MET A 503 3.50 12.49 -19.62
N MET A 504 4.42 12.68 -20.57
CA MET A 504 5.80 13.13 -20.32
C MET A 504 5.96 14.67 -20.41
N ILE A 505 4.93 15.36 -20.86
CA ILE A 505 4.88 16.83 -20.93
C ILE A 505 3.65 17.27 -20.12
N ASP A 506 3.89 18.18 -19.19
CA ASP A 506 2.83 18.78 -18.40
C ASP A 506 1.99 19.71 -19.29
N PRO A 507 0.69 19.47 -19.44
CA PRO A 507 -0.16 20.25 -20.35
C PRO A 507 -0.38 21.69 -19.89
N GLU A 508 -0.16 22.02 -18.62
CA GLU A 508 -0.34 23.37 -18.08
C GLU A 508 0.93 24.21 -18.23
N THR A 509 2.08 23.62 -17.99
CA THR A 509 3.37 24.34 -17.99
C THR A 509 4.16 24.17 -19.27
N GLY A 510 3.88 23.12 -20.08
CA GLY A 510 4.67 22.73 -21.25
C GLY A 510 6.05 22.16 -20.89
N GLY A 511 6.36 22.01 -19.61
CA GLY A 511 7.61 21.43 -19.12
C GLY A 511 7.59 19.91 -19.01
N PRO A 512 8.72 19.27 -18.64
CA PRO A 512 8.74 17.83 -18.37
C PRO A 512 7.80 17.44 -17.23
N HIS A 513 6.99 16.41 -17.43
CA HIS A 513 6.17 15.79 -16.39
C HIS A 513 6.90 14.56 -15.88
N THR A 514 7.11 14.48 -14.57
CA THR A 514 7.89 13.43 -13.91
C THR A 514 7.11 12.68 -12.83
N ALA A 515 5.83 13.01 -12.65
CA ALA A 515 4.96 12.39 -11.66
C ALA A 515 4.07 11.31 -12.29
N HIS A 516 3.45 10.49 -11.47
CA HIS A 516 2.37 9.62 -11.92
C HIS A 516 1.15 10.44 -12.35
N THR A 517 0.22 9.78 -13.04
CA THR A 517 -1.02 10.40 -13.53
C THR A 517 -2.26 9.79 -12.86
N THR A 518 -3.40 10.41 -13.05
CA THR A 518 -4.70 9.84 -12.69
C THR A 518 -5.35 9.08 -13.84
N ASN A 519 -4.66 8.94 -14.97
CA ASN A 519 -5.18 8.26 -16.14
C ASN A 519 -5.47 6.78 -15.86
N PRO A 520 -6.48 6.19 -16.51
CA PRO A 520 -6.73 4.77 -16.39
C PRO A 520 -5.61 3.96 -17.05
N VAL A 521 -5.55 2.68 -16.69
CA VAL A 521 -4.58 1.75 -17.24
C VAL A 521 -5.27 0.69 -18.11
N PRO A 522 -4.60 0.13 -19.13
CA PRO A 522 -5.18 -0.91 -19.97
C PRO A 522 -5.20 -2.27 -19.27
N LEU A 523 -6.16 -3.11 -19.64
CA LEU A 523 -6.14 -4.55 -19.44
C LEU A 523 -6.41 -5.25 -20.76
N ILE A 524 -5.52 -6.15 -21.18
CA ILE A 524 -5.68 -7.04 -22.33
C ILE A 524 -5.70 -8.46 -21.81
N VAL A 525 -6.62 -9.29 -22.30
CA VAL A 525 -6.72 -10.72 -21.95
C VAL A 525 -6.60 -11.57 -23.21
N ILE A 526 -5.63 -12.50 -23.19
CA ILE A 526 -5.43 -13.51 -24.21
C ILE A 526 -5.81 -14.86 -23.61
N ASP A 527 -6.90 -15.46 -24.08
CA ASP A 527 -7.36 -16.75 -23.60
C ASP A 527 -7.47 -17.74 -24.79
N PRO A 528 -6.60 -18.78 -24.85
CA PRO A 528 -6.67 -19.78 -25.93
C PRO A 528 -8.00 -20.55 -26.01
N ASP A 529 -8.81 -20.53 -24.93
CA ASP A 529 -10.15 -21.14 -24.92
C ASP A 529 -11.22 -20.30 -25.61
N GLY A 530 -10.86 -19.13 -26.08
CA GLY A 530 -11.73 -18.20 -26.82
C GLY A 530 -11.83 -16.83 -26.16
N ASP A 531 -11.86 -15.83 -27.01
CA ASP A 531 -11.96 -14.44 -26.60
C ASP A 531 -13.33 -14.15 -25.98
N ARG A 532 -13.33 -13.63 -24.75
CA ARG A 532 -14.54 -13.15 -24.06
C ARG A 532 -14.46 -11.63 -23.97
N ALA A 533 -15.55 -10.95 -24.26
CA ALA A 533 -15.62 -9.51 -24.03
C ALA A 533 -15.28 -9.17 -22.57
N LEU A 534 -14.67 -8.02 -22.37
CA LEU A 534 -14.34 -7.51 -21.04
C LEU A 534 -15.32 -6.40 -20.63
N ARG A 535 -15.70 -6.40 -19.36
CA ARG A 535 -16.54 -5.37 -18.76
C ARG A 535 -15.77 -4.04 -18.70
N GLY A 536 -16.46 -2.96 -19.02
CA GLY A 536 -15.95 -1.61 -18.79
C GLY A 536 -16.10 -1.16 -17.34
N GLY A 537 -15.36 -0.12 -16.94
CA GLY A 537 -15.49 0.52 -15.63
C GLY A 537 -14.89 -0.26 -14.46
N GLY A 538 -14.00 -1.21 -14.72
CA GLY A 538 -13.27 -1.97 -13.68
C GLY A 538 -12.17 -1.17 -13.01
N ALA A 539 -11.58 -1.75 -11.96
CA ALA A 539 -10.44 -1.23 -11.23
C ALA A 539 -9.36 -2.32 -11.05
N LEU A 540 -8.18 -1.94 -10.57
CA LEU A 540 -7.08 -2.88 -10.35
C LEU A 540 -7.45 -4.07 -9.47
N CYS A 541 -8.34 -3.88 -8.50
CA CYS A 541 -8.81 -4.95 -7.62
C CYS A 541 -9.60 -6.06 -8.33
N ASP A 542 -10.04 -5.84 -9.57
CA ASP A 542 -10.79 -6.83 -10.36
C ASP A 542 -9.88 -7.84 -11.09
N VAL A 543 -8.59 -7.52 -11.22
CA VAL A 543 -7.60 -8.38 -11.88
C VAL A 543 -7.38 -9.67 -11.08
N GLY A 544 -7.26 -9.58 -9.75
CA GLY A 544 -7.08 -10.76 -8.89
C GLY A 544 -8.19 -11.81 -9.04
N PRO A 545 -9.47 -11.45 -8.89
CA PRO A 545 -10.61 -12.35 -9.18
C PRO A 545 -10.61 -12.91 -10.61
N THR A 546 -10.21 -12.10 -11.60
CA THR A 546 -10.09 -12.57 -13.00
C THR A 546 -9.03 -13.65 -13.12
N VAL A 547 -7.84 -13.46 -12.53
CA VAL A 547 -6.76 -14.47 -12.48
C VAL A 547 -7.25 -15.75 -11.79
N LEU A 548 -7.90 -15.66 -10.62
CA LEU A 548 -8.39 -16.86 -9.91
C LEU A 548 -9.42 -17.63 -10.73
N THR A 549 -10.34 -16.93 -11.40
CA THR A 549 -11.32 -17.60 -12.25
C THR A 549 -10.66 -18.28 -13.46
N MET A 550 -9.62 -17.64 -14.04
CA MET A 550 -8.84 -18.25 -15.12
C MET A 550 -8.03 -19.48 -14.66
N LEU A 551 -7.62 -19.52 -13.41
CA LEU A 551 -6.99 -20.69 -12.78
C LEU A 551 -8.01 -21.79 -12.40
N GLY A 552 -9.31 -21.52 -12.52
CA GLY A 552 -10.36 -22.44 -12.07
C GLY A 552 -10.51 -22.48 -10.54
N VAL A 553 -10.06 -21.45 -9.84
CA VAL A 553 -10.12 -21.33 -8.38
C VAL A 553 -11.25 -20.36 -7.98
N GLY A 554 -12.03 -20.76 -6.98
CA GLY A 554 -13.14 -19.95 -6.51
C GLY A 554 -12.68 -18.65 -5.83
N ARG A 555 -13.40 -17.56 -6.10
CA ARG A 555 -13.18 -16.26 -5.44
C ARG A 555 -13.60 -16.32 -3.97
N PRO A 556 -12.72 -16.01 -3.02
CA PRO A 556 -13.09 -15.95 -1.60
C PRO A 556 -13.99 -14.71 -1.31
N PRO A 557 -14.82 -14.76 -0.25
CA PRO A 557 -15.77 -13.69 0.07
C PRO A 557 -15.09 -12.35 0.43
N GLU A 558 -13.84 -12.37 0.88
CA GLU A 558 -13.07 -11.17 1.18
C GLU A 558 -12.67 -10.39 -0.07
N MET A 559 -12.62 -11.02 -1.25
CA MET A 559 -12.39 -10.35 -2.52
C MET A 559 -13.69 -9.72 -3.01
N THR A 560 -13.76 -8.40 -3.01
CA THR A 560 -14.91 -7.62 -3.50
C THR A 560 -14.83 -7.31 -4.98
N GLY A 561 -13.65 -7.42 -5.59
CA GLY A 561 -13.45 -7.32 -7.02
C GLY A 561 -14.20 -8.44 -7.77
N VAL A 562 -14.39 -8.26 -9.06
CA VAL A 562 -15.15 -9.17 -9.91
C VAL A 562 -14.32 -9.66 -11.10
N ASP A 563 -14.66 -10.83 -11.64
CA ASP A 563 -14.09 -11.26 -12.92
C ASP A 563 -14.52 -10.29 -14.02
N LEU A 564 -13.55 -9.76 -14.73
CA LEU A 564 -13.78 -8.77 -15.79
C LEU A 564 -14.26 -9.40 -17.12
N ARG A 565 -14.20 -10.71 -17.28
CA ARG A 565 -14.64 -11.39 -18.48
C ARG A 565 -16.16 -11.57 -18.46
N GLU A 566 -16.85 -11.17 -19.52
CA GLU A 566 -18.29 -11.34 -19.64
C GLU A 566 -18.68 -12.82 -19.74
N GLY A 567 -19.82 -13.19 -19.17
CA GLY A 567 -20.34 -14.56 -19.20
C GLY A 567 -19.59 -15.57 -18.31
N ALA A 568 -18.70 -15.14 -17.42
CA ALA A 568 -17.96 -16.02 -16.51
C ALA A 568 -18.78 -16.54 -15.31
N HIS A 569 -20.05 -16.16 -15.19
CA HIS A 569 -20.93 -16.61 -14.11
C HIS A 569 -21.82 -17.76 -14.56
N LYS A 570 -21.41 -18.98 -14.28
CA LYS A 570 -22.32 -20.08 -13.93
C LYS A 570 -21.68 -20.92 -12.85
#